data_2d487e89b6b7587c188082495edd94bd
#
_entry.id   2d487e89b6b7587c188082495edd94bd
#
_cell.length_a   1.000
_cell.length_b   1.000
_cell.length_c   1.000
_cell.angle_alpha   90.00
_cell.angle_beta   90.00
_cell.angle_gamma   90.00
#
_symmetry.space_group_name_H-M   'P 1'
#
loop_
_entity.id
_entity.type
_entity.pdbx_description
1 polymer ?
#
loop_
_entity_poly.entity_id
_entity_poly.type
_entity_poly.pdbx_seq_one_letter_code
_entity_poly.pdbx_strand_id
1 'polypeptide(L)'
;CKCLPFLLFLTIISCGTDDDAYVPIPPVAVSPVSVDLAKIPYTNLSEYNFFEGTVKDHNPSLDVIPYEPASALFTDYAHKKRFVWLPKGTQATYNGDDNTYEFPVGTALIKTFYYENAAPNNATRLIETRLLIRKSEGWEAYDYIWNDEQTEATLITSTNNISVPVTWTE
;
A
#
# COMPACT_ATOMS: atom_id res chain seq x y z
N CYS A 1 -35.52 -69.79 -52.65
CA CYS A 1 -34.56 -68.74 -52.37
C CYS A 1 -35.17 -67.74 -51.40
N LYS A 2 -34.63 -67.76 -50.15
CA LYS A 2 -35.01 -66.82 -49.12
C LYS A 2 -33.92 -65.73 -49.02
N CYS A 3 -34.23 -64.53 -49.46
CA CYS A 3 -33.40 -63.37 -49.26
C CYS A 3 -33.56 -62.81 -47.86
N LEU A 4 -32.48 -62.81 -47.06
CA LEU A 4 -32.42 -62.20 -45.75
C LEU A 4 -31.97 -60.75 -45.90
N PRO A 5 -32.70 -59.73 -45.39
CA PRO A 5 -32.22 -58.39 -45.43
C PRO A 5 -31.17 -58.15 -44.37
N PHE A 6 -30.04 -57.66 -44.80
CA PHE A 6 -28.92 -57.23 -43.95
C PHE A 6 -29.28 -55.87 -43.34
N LEU A 7 -29.54 -55.86 -42.04
CA LEU A 7 -29.86 -54.65 -41.29
C LEU A 7 -28.53 -53.96 -40.92
N LEU A 8 -28.21 -52.85 -41.59
CA LEU A 8 -27.04 -52.04 -41.32
C LEU A 8 -27.33 -51.18 -40.08
N PHE A 9 -26.67 -51.51 -38.95
CA PHE A 9 -26.75 -50.74 -37.74
C PHE A 9 -25.77 -49.53 -37.88
N LEU A 10 -26.29 -48.33 -38.07
CA LEU A 10 -25.54 -47.06 -38.03
C LEU A 10 -25.32 -46.67 -36.57
N THR A 11 -24.15 -46.87 -36.01
CA THR A 11 -23.79 -46.31 -34.70
C THR A 11 -23.42 -44.84 -34.86
N ILE A 12 -24.26 -43.96 -34.40
CA ILE A 12 -23.99 -42.53 -34.24
C ILE A 12 -23.04 -42.41 -33.06
N ILE A 13 -21.77 -42.13 -33.33
CA ILE A 13 -20.82 -41.69 -32.33
C ILE A 13 -21.17 -40.25 -32.02
N SER A 14 -21.88 -40.04 -30.90
CA SER A 14 -22.04 -38.70 -30.33
C SER A 14 -20.68 -38.22 -29.86
N CYS A 15 -20.11 -37.17 -30.51
CA CYS A 15 -19.03 -36.40 -29.93
C CYS A 15 -19.55 -35.83 -28.61
N GLY A 16 -18.97 -36.27 -27.50
CA GLY A 16 -19.15 -35.61 -26.23
C GLY A 16 -18.65 -34.18 -26.39
N THR A 17 -19.50 -33.20 -26.16
CA THR A 17 -19.07 -31.83 -25.90
C THR A 17 -18.32 -31.86 -24.59
N ASP A 18 -17.00 -31.75 -24.65
CA ASP A 18 -16.23 -31.31 -23.49
C ASP A 18 -16.71 -29.87 -23.22
N ASP A 19 -17.77 -29.76 -22.44
CA ASP A 19 -18.10 -28.52 -21.73
C ASP A 19 -17.00 -28.35 -20.71
N ASP A 20 -15.85 -27.81 -21.14
CA ASP A 20 -14.87 -27.27 -20.21
C ASP A 20 -15.63 -26.26 -19.35
N ALA A 21 -15.86 -26.66 -18.08
CA ALA A 21 -16.59 -25.82 -17.13
C ALA A 21 -15.92 -24.44 -17.12
N TYR A 22 -16.63 -23.42 -17.58
CA TYR A 22 -16.15 -22.04 -17.55
C TYR A 22 -15.72 -21.71 -16.12
N VAL A 23 -14.42 -21.56 -15.91
CA VAL A 23 -13.85 -21.06 -14.65
C VAL A 23 -13.85 -19.54 -14.74
N PRO A 24 -14.69 -18.85 -13.97
CA PRO A 24 -14.71 -17.41 -13.97
C PRO A 24 -13.32 -16.87 -13.64
N ILE A 25 -12.80 -15.97 -14.45
CA ILE A 25 -11.58 -15.24 -14.14
C ILE A 25 -11.88 -14.41 -12.89
N PRO A 26 -11.12 -14.58 -11.79
CA PRO A 26 -11.34 -13.79 -10.58
C PRO A 26 -11.19 -12.30 -10.92
N PRO A 27 -11.99 -11.42 -10.31
CA PRO A 27 -11.90 -10.00 -10.55
C PRO A 27 -10.48 -9.51 -10.21
N VAL A 28 -9.93 -8.63 -11.04
CA VAL A 28 -8.64 -8.01 -10.79
C VAL A 28 -8.72 -7.20 -9.49
N ALA A 29 -7.86 -7.51 -8.54
CA ALA A 29 -7.78 -6.77 -7.29
C ALA A 29 -7.50 -5.28 -7.57
N VAL A 30 -8.15 -4.41 -6.82
CA VAL A 30 -7.99 -2.95 -6.93
C VAL A 30 -7.41 -2.44 -5.61
N SER A 31 -6.42 -1.56 -5.71
CA SER A 31 -5.85 -0.90 -4.54
C SER A 31 -6.92 -0.15 -3.74
N PRO A 32 -7.02 -0.35 -2.42
CA PRO A 32 -7.97 0.37 -1.57
C PRO A 32 -7.51 1.79 -1.25
N VAL A 33 -6.28 2.16 -1.66
CA VAL A 33 -5.69 3.46 -1.32
C VAL A 33 -6.53 4.61 -1.86
N SER A 34 -6.76 5.59 -0.98
CA SER A 34 -7.54 6.80 -1.26
C SER A 34 -6.65 8.04 -1.11
N VAL A 35 -6.28 8.67 -2.22
CA VAL A 35 -5.58 9.96 -2.26
C VAL A 35 -6.40 10.90 -3.13
N ASP A 36 -7.44 11.50 -2.54
CA ASP A 36 -8.28 12.49 -3.21
C ASP A 36 -7.66 13.89 -3.04
N LEU A 37 -7.02 14.41 -4.07
CA LEU A 37 -6.28 15.69 -4.04
C LEU A 37 -7.15 16.89 -3.66
N ALA A 38 -8.47 16.78 -3.77
CA ALA A 38 -9.40 17.84 -3.37
C ALA A 38 -9.76 17.78 -1.89
N LYS A 39 -9.52 16.66 -1.20
CA LYS A 39 -9.90 16.43 0.20
C LYS A 39 -8.72 16.32 1.16
N ILE A 40 -7.54 15.97 0.65
CA ILE A 40 -6.35 15.85 1.51
C ILE A 40 -5.88 17.24 1.97
N PRO A 41 -5.29 17.32 3.19
CA PRO A 41 -4.97 16.20 4.08
C PRO A 41 -6.21 15.68 4.84
N TYR A 42 -6.30 14.35 4.96
CA TYR A 42 -7.29 13.73 5.84
C TYR A 42 -6.91 13.93 7.30
N THR A 43 -7.89 13.83 8.20
CA THR A 43 -7.65 14.00 9.64
C THR A 43 -6.86 12.83 10.23
N ASN A 44 -7.17 11.60 9.81
CA ASN A 44 -6.55 10.38 10.30
C ASN A 44 -5.74 9.69 9.21
N LEU A 45 -4.62 9.08 9.59
CA LEU A 45 -3.77 8.34 8.66
C LEU A 45 -4.50 7.13 8.04
N SER A 46 -5.38 6.48 8.80
CA SER A 46 -6.16 5.34 8.33
C SER A 46 -7.05 5.65 7.13
N GLU A 47 -7.48 6.89 6.95
CA GLU A 47 -8.37 7.31 5.86
C GLU A 47 -7.73 7.18 4.47
N TYR A 48 -6.40 7.15 4.40
CA TYR A 48 -5.67 6.90 3.16
C TYR A 48 -5.69 5.43 2.72
N ASN A 49 -5.98 4.50 3.62
CA ASN A 49 -5.93 3.04 3.37
C ASN A 49 -4.57 2.55 2.84
N PHE A 50 -3.46 3.17 3.25
CA PHE A 50 -2.13 2.72 2.86
C PHE A 50 -1.76 1.36 3.45
N PHE A 51 -2.41 0.95 4.53
CA PHE A 51 -2.10 -0.28 5.26
C PHE A 51 -3.35 -1.12 5.47
N GLU A 52 -3.19 -2.44 5.36
CA GLU A 52 -4.24 -3.42 5.63
C GLU A 52 -4.26 -3.82 7.10
N GLY A 53 -5.46 -4.09 7.63
CA GLY A 53 -5.63 -4.50 9.02
C GLY A 53 -5.42 -3.35 10.00
N THR A 54 -4.60 -3.58 11.03
CA THR A 54 -4.28 -2.55 12.01
C THR A 54 -3.21 -1.61 11.46
N VAL A 55 -3.50 -0.31 11.40
CA VAL A 55 -2.60 0.70 10.76
C VAL A 55 -1.17 0.66 11.33
N LYS A 56 -1.01 0.41 12.63
CA LYS A 56 0.30 0.31 13.29
C LYS A 56 1.19 -0.82 12.79
N ASP A 57 0.62 -1.89 12.23
CA ASP A 57 1.40 -3.04 11.77
C ASP A 57 2.12 -2.74 10.46
N HIS A 58 1.68 -1.69 9.76
CA HIS A 58 2.25 -1.25 8.48
C HIS A 58 2.30 -2.38 7.43
N ASN A 59 1.27 -3.24 7.41
CA ASN A 59 1.09 -4.20 6.34
C ASN A 59 0.63 -3.43 5.08
N PRO A 60 1.46 -3.33 4.04
CA PRO A 60 1.13 -2.47 2.92
C PRO A 60 -0.09 -3.00 2.16
N SER A 61 -1.03 -2.10 1.87
CA SER A 61 -2.15 -2.39 0.96
C SER A 61 -1.64 -2.64 -0.46
N LEU A 62 -2.48 -3.25 -1.28
CA LEU A 62 -2.17 -3.49 -2.69
C LEU A 62 -1.66 -2.21 -3.37
N ASP A 63 -0.57 -2.31 -4.12
CA ASP A 63 0.14 -1.24 -4.82
C ASP A 63 0.91 -0.26 -3.90
N VAL A 64 0.96 -0.48 -2.60
CA VAL A 64 1.85 0.24 -1.68
C VAL A 64 3.16 -0.52 -1.56
N ILE A 65 4.26 0.07 -2.00
CA ILE A 65 5.55 -0.59 -2.15
C ILE A 65 6.49 -0.14 -1.03
N PRO A 66 6.97 -1.05 -0.16
CA PRO A 66 8.02 -0.72 0.81
C PRO A 66 9.35 -0.50 0.10
N TYR A 67 10.17 0.43 0.61
CA TYR A 67 11.52 0.66 0.11
C TYR A 67 12.50 1.10 1.20
N GLU A 68 13.78 0.84 0.96
CA GLU A 68 14.87 1.31 1.80
C GLU A 68 15.86 2.13 0.97
N PRO A 69 16.37 3.26 1.48
CA PRO A 69 17.42 4.01 0.81
C PRO A 69 18.76 3.27 0.91
N ALA A 70 19.62 3.42 -0.10
CA ALA A 70 20.95 2.84 -0.11
C ALA A 70 21.83 3.32 1.06
N SER A 71 21.59 4.54 1.56
CA SER A 71 22.25 5.09 2.75
C SER A 71 21.20 5.60 3.72
N ALA A 72 21.21 5.07 4.95
CA ALA A 72 20.33 5.53 5.99
C ALA A 72 20.85 6.86 6.58
N LEU A 73 19.95 7.85 6.72
CA LEU A 73 20.24 9.07 7.46
C LEU A 73 20.05 8.80 8.97
N PHE A 74 21.01 9.29 9.78
CA PHE A 74 20.88 9.26 11.23
C PHE A 74 19.70 10.15 11.68
N THR A 75 18.95 9.69 12.67
CA THR A 75 17.83 10.40 13.30
C THR A 75 17.70 9.92 14.74
N ASP A 76 18.57 10.36 15.62
CA ASP A 76 18.50 10.13 17.08
C ASP A 76 18.04 8.71 17.45
N TYR A 77 18.62 7.69 16.78
CA TYR A 77 18.33 6.25 16.95
C TYR A 77 16.89 5.82 16.53
N ALA A 78 16.04 6.71 16.03
CA ALA A 78 14.74 6.32 15.53
C ALA A 78 14.87 5.46 14.27
N HIS A 79 14.18 4.34 14.25
CA HIS A 79 14.00 3.50 13.07
C HIS A 79 12.99 4.14 12.10
N LYS A 80 13.00 3.68 10.87
CA LYS A 80 12.12 4.23 9.82
C LYS A 80 11.56 3.13 8.95
N LYS A 81 10.24 3.16 8.71
CA LYS A 81 9.59 2.42 7.62
C LYS A 81 9.24 3.39 6.50
N ARG A 82 9.42 2.99 5.26
CA ARG A 82 9.13 3.83 4.09
C ARG A 82 8.36 3.08 3.06
N PHE A 83 7.40 3.77 2.45
CA PHE A 83 6.57 3.22 1.40
C PHE A 83 6.33 4.28 0.33
N VAL A 84 6.05 3.80 -0.88
CA VAL A 84 5.61 4.62 -2.00
C VAL A 84 4.35 4.03 -2.60
N TRP A 85 3.42 4.88 -2.95
CA TRP A 85 2.24 4.54 -3.72
C TRP A 85 2.09 5.49 -4.90
N LEU A 86 1.74 4.96 -6.06
CA LEU A 86 1.46 5.71 -7.27
C LEU A 86 0.02 5.47 -7.73
N PRO A 87 -0.67 6.47 -8.30
CA PRO A 87 -1.98 6.28 -8.89
C PRO A 87 -1.97 5.18 -9.96
N LYS A 88 -3.04 4.40 -10.01
CA LYS A 88 -3.16 3.28 -10.96
C LYS A 88 -2.90 3.70 -12.40
N GLY A 89 -2.10 2.90 -13.09
CA GLY A 89 -1.75 3.14 -14.50
C GLY A 89 -0.71 4.23 -14.73
N THR A 90 -0.08 4.74 -13.66
CA THR A 90 1.02 5.70 -13.74
C THR A 90 2.35 5.05 -13.38
N GLN A 91 3.44 5.72 -13.69
CA GLN A 91 4.79 5.27 -13.37
C GLN A 91 5.69 6.46 -13.05
N ALA A 92 6.70 6.25 -12.22
CA ALA A 92 7.77 7.21 -12.03
C ALA A 92 8.76 7.14 -13.20
N THR A 93 9.29 8.28 -13.62
CA THR A 93 10.27 8.37 -14.71
C THR A 93 11.66 8.56 -14.14
N TYR A 94 12.60 7.72 -14.58
CA TYR A 94 14.02 7.90 -14.29
C TYR A 94 14.58 9.08 -15.10
N ASN A 95 15.27 9.98 -14.44
CA ASN A 95 15.72 11.25 -14.99
C ASN A 95 17.25 11.45 -14.92
N GLY A 96 17.99 10.35 -14.89
CA GLY A 96 19.46 10.33 -14.79
C GLY A 96 19.95 10.14 -13.35
N ASP A 97 21.23 9.75 -13.21
CA ASP A 97 21.84 9.32 -11.94
C ASP A 97 21.91 10.46 -10.89
N ASP A 98 22.03 11.69 -11.34
CA ASP A 98 22.16 12.86 -10.47
C ASP A 98 20.80 13.54 -10.15
N ASN A 99 19.70 12.98 -10.62
CA ASN A 99 18.37 13.55 -10.47
C ASN A 99 17.44 12.63 -9.67
N THR A 100 16.45 13.23 -9.01
CA THR A 100 15.35 12.48 -8.42
C THR A 100 14.43 11.94 -9.52
N TYR A 101 13.77 10.81 -9.22
CA TYR A 101 12.68 10.34 -10.09
C TYR A 101 11.61 11.40 -10.25
N GLU A 102 11.06 11.50 -11.45
CA GLU A 102 9.87 12.31 -11.69
C GLU A 102 8.63 11.48 -11.40
N PHE A 103 7.90 11.87 -10.37
CA PHE A 103 6.71 11.18 -9.89
C PHE A 103 5.44 11.80 -10.44
N PRO A 104 4.43 10.99 -10.83
CA PRO A 104 3.14 11.50 -11.27
C PRO A 104 2.38 12.21 -10.14
N VAL A 105 1.52 13.15 -10.52
CA VAL A 105 0.60 13.81 -9.59
C VAL A 105 -0.27 12.76 -8.89
N GLY A 106 -0.45 12.89 -7.58
CA GLY A 106 -1.15 11.93 -6.73
C GLY A 106 -0.24 10.92 -6.05
N THR A 107 1.05 10.81 -6.43
CA THR A 107 2.00 9.94 -5.72
C THR A 107 2.10 10.32 -4.26
N ALA A 108 2.13 9.31 -3.38
CA ALA A 108 2.37 9.45 -1.94
C ALA A 108 3.66 8.75 -1.53
N LEU A 109 4.54 9.48 -0.84
CA LEU A 109 5.69 8.92 -0.13
C LEU A 109 5.34 8.92 1.36
N ILE A 110 5.47 7.78 2.02
CA ILE A 110 5.08 7.56 3.40
C ILE A 110 6.34 7.21 4.20
N LYS A 111 6.55 7.87 5.34
CA LYS A 111 7.70 7.63 6.21
C LYS A 111 7.27 7.64 7.65
N THR A 112 7.34 6.49 8.33
CA THR A 112 7.04 6.35 9.75
C THR A 112 8.31 6.24 10.55
N PHE A 113 8.40 7.02 11.64
CA PHE A 113 9.46 6.95 12.63
C PHE A 113 8.98 6.17 13.86
N TYR A 114 9.83 5.28 14.37
CA TYR A 114 9.50 4.43 15.50
C TYR A 114 10.74 4.06 16.31
N TYR A 115 10.52 3.67 17.55
CA TYR A 115 11.53 3.05 18.41
C TYR A 115 11.13 1.62 18.73
N GLU A 116 12.11 0.74 18.81
CA GLU A 116 11.95 -0.60 19.35
C GLU A 116 12.26 -0.58 20.84
N ASN A 117 11.86 -1.61 21.56
CA ASN A 117 12.11 -1.75 22.99
C ASN A 117 11.72 -0.51 23.82
N ALA A 118 10.64 0.16 23.46
CA ALA A 118 10.17 1.34 24.15
C ALA A 118 9.43 1.00 25.45
N ALA A 119 9.70 1.77 26.49
CA ALA A 119 9.00 1.67 27.76
C ALA A 119 7.51 2.07 27.63
N PRO A 120 6.61 1.54 28.48
CA PRO A 120 6.88 0.64 29.60
C PRO A 120 6.93 -0.85 29.22
N ASN A 121 6.46 -1.23 28.03
CA ASN A 121 6.16 -2.62 27.67
C ASN A 121 7.27 -3.30 26.84
N ASN A 122 8.37 -2.64 26.61
CA ASN A 122 9.45 -3.10 25.74
C ASN A 122 8.94 -3.47 24.34
N ALA A 123 8.07 -2.63 23.77
CA ALA A 123 7.38 -2.84 22.50
C ALA A 123 7.79 -1.78 21.46
N THR A 124 7.46 -2.01 20.20
CA THR A 124 7.59 -0.98 19.17
C THR A 124 6.63 0.16 19.45
N ARG A 125 7.15 1.39 19.47
CA ARG A 125 6.37 2.62 19.61
C ARG A 125 6.54 3.49 18.39
N LEU A 126 5.46 3.69 17.65
CA LEU A 126 5.38 4.61 16.53
C LEU A 126 5.26 6.03 17.07
N ILE A 127 5.99 6.96 16.47
CA ILE A 127 6.04 8.36 16.91
C ILE A 127 5.27 9.24 15.95
N GLU A 128 5.71 9.26 14.69
CA GLU A 128 5.10 10.08 13.65
C GLU A 128 5.13 9.37 12.30
N THR A 129 4.19 9.69 11.46
CA THR A 129 4.19 9.34 10.04
C THR A 129 4.13 10.61 9.21
N ARG A 130 5.10 10.82 8.36
CA ARG A 130 5.16 11.92 7.41
C ARG A 130 4.72 11.45 6.05
N LEU A 131 3.83 12.23 5.43
CA LEU A 131 3.42 12.05 4.04
C LEU A 131 4.00 13.16 3.19
N LEU A 132 4.52 12.80 2.02
CA LEU A 132 4.76 13.75 0.93
C LEU A 132 3.83 13.35 -0.20
N ILE A 133 2.93 14.24 -0.60
CA ILE A 133 1.99 14.00 -1.70
C ILE A 133 2.31 14.94 -2.87
N ARG A 134 2.47 14.34 -4.06
CA ARG A 134 2.76 15.07 -5.28
C ARG A 134 1.49 15.73 -5.80
N LYS A 135 1.43 17.06 -5.76
CA LYS A 135 0.39 17.86 -6.41
C LYS A 135 0.91 18.49 -7.70
N SER A 136 0.04 19.13 -8.46
CA SER A 136 0.42 19.86 -9.69
C SER A 136 1.52 20.88 -9.45
N GLU A 137 1.43 21.59 -8.32
CA GLU A 137 2.35 22.71 -7.98
C GLU A 137 3.64 22.26 -7.29
N GLY A 138 3.72 20.99 -6.86
CA GLY A 138 4.90 20.49 -6.16
C GLY A 138 4.56 19.38 -5.16
N TRP A 139 5.47 19.16 -4.23
CA TRP A 139 5.27 18.24 -3.11
C TRP A 139 4.71 19.00 -1.91
N GLU A 140 3.65 18.47 -1.32
CA GLU A 140 3.13 18.94 -0.03
C GLU A 140 3.39 17.92 1.06
N ALA A 141 3.82 18.41 2.23
CA ALA A 141 4.16 17.61 3.40
C ALA A 141 3.05 17.66 4.43
N TYR A 142 2.74 16.51 5.04
CA TYR A 142 1.76 16.39 6.11
C TYR A 142 2.32 15.48 7.19
N ASP A 143 2.24 15.91 8.45
CA ASP A 143 2.75 15.19 9.60
C ASP A 143 1.60 14.66 10.46
N TYR A 144 1.68 13.39 10.81
CA TYR A 144 0.70 12.66 11.63
C TYR A 144 1.38 12.14 12.89
N ILE A 145 0.86 12.48 14.05
CA ILE A 145 1.35 11.99 15.35
C ILE A 145 0.52 10.80 15.80
N TRP A 146 1.19 9.73 16.22
CA TRP A 146 0.59 8.54 16.77
C TRP A 146 0.09 8.77 18.19
N ASN A 147 -1.13 8.31 18.48
CA ASN A 147 -1.68 8.31 19.83
C ASN A 147 -0.94 7.31 20.73
N ASP A 148 -1.09 7.46 22.06
CA ASP A 148 -0.41 6.60 23.03
C ASP A 148 -0.88 5.14 22.95
N GLU A 149 -2.13 4.90 22.57
CA GLU A 149 -2.71 3.57 22.35
C GLU A 149 -2.18 2.88 21.09
N GLN A 150 -1.45 3.61 20.24
CA GLN A 150 -0.87 3.09 18.98
C GLN A 150 -1.93 2.53 18.03
N THR A 151 -3.12 3.13 18.01
CA THR A 151 -4.24 2.70 17.18
C THR A 151 -4.46 3.58 15.97
N GLU A 152 -4.03 4.86 16.04
CA GLU A 152 -4.23 5.84 14.98
C GLU A 152 -3.15 6.93 15.04
N ALA A 153 -2.90 7.56 13.89
CA ALA A 153 -2.11 8.78 13.80
C ALA A 153 -2.97 9.93 13.24
N THR A 154 -2.90 11.08 13.90
CA THR A 154 -3.73 12.24 13.59
C THR A 154 -2.90 13.38 13.04
N LEU A 155 -3.45 14.08 12.04
CA LEU A 155 -2.82 15.22 11.36
C LEU A 155 -2.50 16.35 12.36
N ILE A 156 -1.26 16.84 12.28
CA ILE A 156 -0.85 18.03 13.00
C ILE A 156 -1.25 19.27 12.20
N THR A 157 -2.08 20.11 12.79
CA THR A 157 -2.48 21.40 12.22
C THR A 157 -1.81 22.60 12.92
N SER A 158 -1.08 22.33 14.00
CA SER A 158 -0.39 23.36 14.80
C SER A 158 0.99 23.66 14.25
N THR A 159 1.38 24.93 14.28
CA THR A 159 2.75 25.37 13.99
C THR A 159 3.70 25.22 15.18
N ASN A 160 3.19 24.79 16.33
CA ASN A 160 3.99 24.59 17.53
C ASN A 160 4.73 23.23 17.43
N ASN A 161 5.96 23.21 17.92
CA ASN A 161 6.71 21.96 18.05
C ASN A 161 5.97 21.01 18.99
N ILE A 162 5.73 19.78 18.52
CA ILE A 162 5.17 18.70 19.33
C ILE A 162 6.35 17.86 19.81
N SER A 163 6.43 17.66 21.14
CA SER A 163 7.44 16.80 21.75
C SER A 163 6.78 15.53 22.24
N VAL A 164 7.23 14.39 21.74
CA VAL A 164 6.77 13.06 22.17
C VAL A 164 7.90 12.42 22.96
N PRO A 165 7.79 12.32 24.29
CA PRO A 165 8.83 11.70 25.11
C PRO A 165 8.87 10.19 24.88
N VAL A 166 10.06 9.64 24.65
CA VAL A 166 10.27 8.21 24.45
C VAL A 166 11.46 7.76 25.31
N THR A 167 11.29 6.67 26.03
CA THR A 167 12.36 5.96 26.70
C THR A 167 12.50 4.57 26.06
N TRP A 168 13.67 4.22 25.60
CA TRP A 168 13.95 2.94 24.95
C TRP A 168 15.28 2.35 25.41
N THR A 169 15.51 1.09 25.11
CA THR A 169 16.80 0.41 25.30
C THR A 169 17.32 -0.12 23.96
N GLU A 170 18.62 -0.04 23.73
CA GLU A 170 19.30 -0.68 22.59
C GLU A 170 19.36 -2.20 22.74
#